data_ca122e1082fd0cbc4264d1b26e659bf4
#
_entry.id   ca122e1082fd0cbc4264d1b26e659bf4
#
_cell.length_a   1.000
_cell.length_b   1.000
_cell.length_c   1.000
_cell.angle_alpha   90.00
_cell.angle_beta   90.00
_cell.angle_gamma   90.00
#
_symmetry.space_group_name_H-M   'P 1'
#
loop_
_entity.id
_entity.type
_entity.pdbx_description
1 polymer ?
#
loop_
_entity_poly.entity_id
_entity_poly.type
_entity_poly.pdbx_seq_one_letter_code
_entity_poly.pdbx_strand_id
1 'polypeptide(L)'
;TVGNGLFVTGKGEESHQINPSQTEEGVVYGQAVHRQEFGIYKGTFWSPKGSYLAFYRMDQSMVTDYPQVNTSTRIATLEPDKYPMAGMTSHKVTVGVYDVKTGKVIYLQAGDPTDRYFTNVSWSPDEQHIYVIELNRDQNHAQLVCYQAATGEREGVLYEEKNPKYVEPQHPLVFLPWDESKFIYQSQRDGFNHLYLMDTKAKGEGTWKNGKLE
;
A
#
# COMPACT_ATOMS: atom_id res chain seq x y z
N THR A 1 -6.77 8.84 12.55
CA THR A 1 -6.26 10.10 11.95
C THR A 1 -7.07 11.28 12.44
N VAL A 2 -6.44 12.45 12.57
CA VAL A 2 -7.12 13.70 12.88
C VAL A 2 -6.65 14.73 11.86
N GLY A 3 -7.58 15.30 11.09
CA GLY A 3 -7.21 16.09 9.91
C GLY A 3 -6.35 15.27 8.96
N ASN A 4 -5.20 15.80 8.57
CA ASN A 4 -4.23 15.12 7.69
C ASN A 4 -3.14 14.37 8.48
N GLY A 5 -3.18 14.39 9.81
CA GLY A 5 -2.19 13.76 10.69
C GLY A 5 -2.56 12.34 11.13
N LEU A 6 -1.55 11.56 11.46
CA LEU A 6 -1.66 10.21 12.01
C LEU A 6 -1.21 10.21 13.47
N PHE A 7 -2.05 9.68 14.34
CA PHE A 7 -1.83 9.65 15.79
C PHE A 7 -1.92 8.22 16.30
N VAL A 8 -1.10 7.91 17.30
CA VAL A 8 -1.10 6.64 18.03
C VAL A 8 -1.37 6.92 19.50
N THR A 9 -2.14 6.06 20.14
CA THR A 9 -2.41 6.11 21.59
C THR A 9 -2.38 4.71 22.16
N GLY A 10 -1.78 4.55 23.33
CA GLY A 10 -1.88 3.36 24.18
C GLY A 10 -3.11 3.41 25.09
N LYS A 11 -3.41 2.30 25.76
CA LYS A 11 -4.51 2.25 26.72
C LYS A 11 -4.19 3.13 27.95
N GLY A 12 -4.94 4.22 28.10
CA GLY A 12 -4.75 5.16 29.21
C GLY A 12 -3.62 6.16 29.03
N GLU A 13 -3.06 6.25 27.83
CA GLU A 13 -2.01 7.21 27.46
C GLU A 13 -2.59 8.34 26.61
N GLU A 14 -1.90 9.48 26.60
CA GLU A 14 -2.21 10.56 25.67
C GLU A 14 -1.81 10.15 24.27
N SER A 15 -2.59 10.59 23.26
CA SER A 15 -2.27 10.36 21.87
C SER A 15 -1.07 11.22 21.44
N HIS A 16 -0.16 10.63 20.68
CA HIS A 16 0.94 11.36 20.09
C HIS A 16 0.95 11.23 18.55
N GLN A 17 1.38 12.30 17.89
CA GLN A 17 1.47 12.36 16.45
C GLN A 17 2.74 11.67 15.98
N ILE A 18 2.63 10.78 14.98
CA ILE A 18 3.75 10.02 14.44
C ILE A 18 4.32 10.58 13.14
N ASN A 19 3.54 11.39 12.41
CA ASN A 19 4.02 12.15 11.26
C ASN A 19 4.59 13.51 11.73
N PRO A 20 5.32 14.26 10.86
CA PRO A 20 5.79 15.61 11.20
C PRO A 20 4.67 16.51 11.72
N SER A 21 4.94 17.32 12.73
CA SER A 21 3.97 18.18 13.40
C SER A 21 3.37 19.25 12.47
N GLN A 22 4.14 19.68 11.48
CA GLN A 22 3.65 20.51 10.38
C GLN A 22 3.44 19.61 9.17
N THR A 23 2.17 19.40 8.82
CA THR A 23 1.81 18.73 7.58
C THR A 23 1.94 19.72 6.41
N GLU A 24 2.66 19.31 5.38
CA GLU A 24 2.70 20.05 4.12
C GLU A 24 1.30 20.09 3.50
N GLU A 25 0.95 21.21 2.86
CA GLU A 25 -0.32 21.31 2.14
C GLU A 25 -0.43 20.22 1.07
N GLY A 26 -1.57 19.54 1.04
CA GLY A 26 -1.81 18.45 0.10
C GLY A 26 -1.20 17.10 0.51
N VAL A 27 -0.53 16.99 1.68
CA VAL A 27 0.00 15.73 2.18
C VAL A 27 -0.90 15.18 3.28
N VAL A 28 -1.27 13.91 3.16
CA VAL A 28 -2.11 13.19 4.13
C VAL A 28 -1.46 11.89 4.57
N TYR A 29 -1.76 11.47 5.81
CA TYR A 29 -1.17 10.29 6.44
C TYR A 29 -2.24 9.31 6.93
N GLY A 30 -1.99 8.01 6.77
CA GLY A 30 -2.81 6.95 7.32
C GLY A 30 -4.23 6.86 6.73
N GLN A 31 -4.46 7.45 5.57
CA GLN A 31 -5.72 7.38 4.84
C GLN A 31 -5.61 6.39 3.68
N ALA A 32 -6.76 5.89 3.19
CA ALA A 32 -6.82 5.11 1.98
C ALA A 32 -6.33 5.95 0.79
N VAL A 33 -5.55 5.33 -0.08
CA VAL A 33 -4.91 5.97 -1.23
C VAL A 33 -5.45 5.42 -2.55
N HIS A 34 -4.98 5.94 -3.67
CA HIS A 34 -5.31 5.48 -5.01
C HIS A 34 -6.82 5.41 -5.28
N ARG A 35 -7.60 6.35 -4.69
CA ARG A 35 -9.07 6.43 -4.81
C ARG A 35 -9.78 5.13 -4.42
N GLN A 36 -9.18 4.36 -3.51
CA GLN A 36 -9.69 3.06 -3.02
C GLN A 36 -9.70 1.94 -4.06
N GLU A 37 -8.95 2.12 -5.16
CA GLU A 37 -8.72 1.04 -6.13
C GLU A 37 -7.90 -0.09 -5.52
N PHE A 38 -7.82 -1.22 -6.19
CA PHE A 38 -6.99 -2.38 -5.84
C PHE A 38 -7.28 -2.96 -4.44
N GLY A 39 -8.53 -2.87 -3.96
CA GLY A 39 -8.92 -3.35 -2.64
C GLY A 39 -8.40 -2.51 -1.47
N ILE A 40 -7.94 -1.27 -1.73
CA ILE A 40 -7.45 -0.36 -0.69
C ILE A 40 -8.63 0.38 -0.05
N TYR A 41 -8.95 0.07 1.21
CA TYR A 41 -10.02 0.74 1.98
C TYR A 41 -9.53 1.30 3.32
N LYS A 42 -8.25 1.14 3.62
CA LYS A 42 -7.60 1.69 4.83
C LYS A 42 -6.17 2.14 4.50
N GLY A 43 -5.61 2.98 5.36
CA GLY A 43 -4.26 3.51 5.19
C GLY A 43 -3.30 3.16 6.31
N THR A 44 -3.69 2.27 7.22
CA THR A 44 -2.88 1.83 8.37
C THR A 44 -2.92 0.31 8.51
N PHE A 45 -1.76 -0.30 8.83
CA PHE A 45 -1.57 -1.74 8.85
C PHE A 45 -0.68 -2.12 10.04
N TRP A 46 -1.30 -2.56 11.14
CA TRP A 46 -0.57 -3.07 12.29
C TRP A 46 0.13 -4.38 11.96
N SER A 47 1.34 -4.52 12.46
CA SER A 47 2.03 -5.81 12.45
C SER A 47 1.35 -6.82 13.40
N PRO A 48 1.47 -8.13 13.18
CA PRO A 48 0.71 -9.15 13.91
C PRO A 48 0.85 -9.11 15.43
N LYS A 49 2.01 -8.73 15.95
CA LYS A 49 2.31 -8.62 17.40
C LYS A 49 2.20 -7.19 17.91
N GLY A 50 1.92 -6.21 17.01
CA GLY A 50 1.78 -4.79 17.37
C GLY A 50 3.10 -4.04 17.59
N SER A 51 4.24 -4.60 17.16
CA SER A 51 5.54 -3.93 17.28
C SER A 51 5.71 -2.75 16.33
N TYR A 52 5.01 -2.80 15.18
CA TYR A 52 5.09 -1.79 14.13
C TYR A 52 3.72 -1.40 13.60
N LEU A 53 3.65 -0.18 13.06
CA LEU A 53 2.52 0.30 12.28
C LEU A 53 3.00 0.77 10.92
N ALA A 54 2.62 0.06 9.85
CA ALA A 54 2.79 0.57 8.51
C ALA A 54 1.64 1.50 8.14
N PHE A 55 1.92 2.54 7.36
CA PHE A 55 0.92 3.52 6.96
C PHE A 55 1.26 4.15 5.61
N TYR A 56 0.23 4.61 4.90
CA TYR A 56 0.43 5.41 3.71
C TYR A 56 0.69 6.89 4.05
N ARG A 57 1.66 7.49 3.35
CA ARG A 57 1.82 8.92 3.16
C ARG A 57 1.47 9.22 1.71
N MET A 58 0.50 10.07 1.49
CA MET A 58 0.06 10.48 0.16
C MET A 58 0.32 11.97 -0.03
N ASP A 59 1.12 12.32 -1.02
CA ASP A 59 1.26 13.67 -1.53
C ASP A 59 0.35 13.84 -2.75
N GLN A 60 -0.64 14.70 -2.62
CA GLN A 60 -1.60 15.04 -3.68
C GLN A 60 -1.54 16.53 -4.06
N SER A 61 -0.47 17.24 -3.67
CA SER A 61 -0.31 18.67 -3.94
C SER A 61 -0.34 18.99 -5.44
N MET A 62 0.18 18.07 -6.27
CA MET A 62 0.21 18.20 -7.73
C MET A 62 -1.08 17.74 -8.43
N VAL A 63 -2.02 17.15 -7.71
CA VAL A 63 -3.25 16.60 -8.29
C VAL A 63 -4.25 17.70 -8.57
N THR A 64 -4.88 17.64 -9.74
CA THR A 64 -5.91 18.61 -10.15
C THR A 64 -7.13 18.53 -9.24
N ASP A 65 -7.69 19.70 -8.92
CA ASP A 65 -8.96 19.81 -8.24
C ASP A 65 -10.09 19.46 -9.21
N TYR A 66 -10.85 18.41 -8.87
CA TYR A 66 -12.08 18.08 -9.58
C TYR A 66 -13.25 18.85 -8.96
N PRO A 67 -14.02 19.61 -9.72
CA PRO A 67 -15.11 20.40 -9.19
C PRO A 67 -16.29 19.50 -8.77
N GLN A 68 -16.53 19.43 -7.46
CA GLN A 68 -17.74 18.83 -6.92
C GLN A 68 -18.69 19.94 -6.44
N VAL A 69 -19.97 19.77 -6.67
CA VAL A 69 -21.00 20.71 -6.27
C VAL A 69 -21.83 20.12 -5.15
N ASN A 70 -21.75 20.74 -3.97
CA ASN A 70 -22.62 20.41 -2.86
C ASN A 70 -23.98 21.07 -3.05
N THR A 71 -25.02 20.25 -3.24
CA THR A 71 -26.42 20.71 -3.44
C THR A 71 -27.26 20.58 -2.17
N SER A 72 -26.69 20.20 -1.03
CA SER A 72 -27.41 20.10 0.24
C SER A 72 -27.69 21.44 0.89
N THR A 73 -26.97 22.48 0.49
CA THR A 73 -27.18 23.85 0.93
C THR A 73 -28.17 24.57 0.01
N ARG A 74 -28.88 25.60 0.53
CA ARG A 74 -29.87 26.36 -0.24
C ARG A 74 -29.29 27.00 -1.50
N ILE A 75 -28.07 27.50 -1.41
CA ILE A 75 -27.25 27.95 -2.54
C ILE A 75 -26.13 26.96 -2.66
N ALA A 76 -26.04 26.26 -3.79
CA ALA A 76 -25.00 25.25 -4.01
C ALA A 76 -23.59 25.84 -3.86
N THR A 77 -22.70 25.11 -3.23
CA THR A 77 -21.30 25.47 -3.01
C THR A 77 -20.36 24.57 -3.78
N LEU A 78 -19.21 25.11 -4.22
CA LEU A 78 -18.16 24.31 -4.84
C LEU A 78 -17.30 23.71 -3.74
N GLU A 79 -17.18 22.37 -3.75
CA GLU A 79 -16.31 21.59 -2.85
C GLU A 79 -15.35 20.74 -3.68
N PRO A 80 -14.21 21.31 -4.11
CA PRO A 80 -13.28 20.59 -4.97
C PRO A 80 -12.62 19.42 -4.22
N ASP A 81 -12.40 18.30 -4.94
CA ASP A 81 -11.68 17.15 -4.45
C ASP A 81 -10.47 16.86 -5.34
N LYS A 82 -9.35 16.43 -4.74
CA LYS A 82 -8.14 16.03 -5.46
C LYS A 82 -8.41 14.73 -6.21
N TYR A 83 -8.63 14.80 -7.51
CA TYR A 83 -8.94 13.66 -8.35
C TYR A 83 -8.14 13.67 -9.65
N PRO A 84 -7.19 12.73 -9.84
CA PRO A 84 -6.43 12.63 -11.07
C PRO A 84 -7.31 12.03 -12.17
N MET A 85 -7.72 12.84 -13.13
CA MET A 85 -8.43 12.34 -14.31
C MET A 85 -7.48 11.52 -15.20
N ALA A 86 -8.06 10.72 -16.11
CA ALA A 86 -7.28 9.91 -17.03
C ALA A 86 -6.22 10.74 -17.79
N GLY A 87 -4.96 10.26 -17.80
CA GLY A 87 -3.84 10.95 -18.43
C GLY A 87 -3.27 12.16 -17.65
N MET A 88 -3.88 12.55 -16.52
CA MET A 88 -3.36 13.63 -15.69
C MET A 88 -2.42 13.15 -14.60
N THR A 89 -1.65 14.08 -14.03
CA THR A 89 -0.72 13.81 -12.92
C THR A 89 -1.45 13.23 -11.73
N SER A 90 -0.97 12.07 -11.24
CA SER A 90 -1.49 11.38 -10.07
C SER A 90 -0.74 11.77 -8.81
N HIS A 91 -1.33 11.44 -7.67
CA HIS A 91 -0.70 11.57 -6.37
C HIS A 91 0.50 10.62 -6.22
N LYS A 92 1.44 10.97 -5.34
CA LYS A 92 2.61 10.17 -5.00
C LYS A 92 2.41 9.54 -3.62
N VAL A 93 2.50 8.23 -3.57
CA VAL A 93 2.32 7.46 -2.33
C VAL A 93 3.63 6.84 -1.90
N THR A 94 3.91 6.90 -0.60
CA THR A 94 5.00 6.18 0.05
C THR A 94 4.45 5.41 1.25
N VAL A 95 5.12 4.33 1.64
CA VAL A 95 4.77 3.53 2.82
C VAL A 95 5.74 3.84 3.93
N GLY A 96 5.24 4.38 5.03
CA GLY A 96 5.99 4.60 6.27
C GLY A 96 5.80 3.45 7.24
N VAL A 97 6.77 3.24 8.11
CA VAL A 97 6.77 2.24 9.19
C VAL A 97 7.14 2.93 10.49
N TYR A 98 6.23 2.91 11.45
CA TYR A 98 6.44 3.42 12.80
C TYR A 98 6.81 2.26 13.72
N ASP A 99 7.92 2.36 14.40
CA ASP A 99 8.37 1.44 15.44
C ASP A 99 7.80 1.91 16.80
N VAL A 100 6.92 1.12 17.39
CA VAL A 100 6.24 1.43 18.65
C VAL A 100 7.22 1.58 19.81
N LYS A 101 8.28 0.78 19.83
CA LYS A 101 9.27 0.77 20.93
C LYS A 101 10.16 2.00 20.91
N THR A 102 10.59 2.42 19.73
CA THR A 102 11.57 3.51 19.57
C THR A 102 10.93 4.85 19.26
N GLY A 103 9.66 4.86 18.82
CA GLY A 103 8.97 6.06 18.34
C GLY A 103 9.47 6.57 16.99
N LYS A 104 10.32 5.81 16.30
CA LYS A 104 10.92 6.23 15.02
C LYS A 104 10.04 5.84 13.83
N VAL A 105 10.07 6.67 12.81
CA VAL A 105 9.45 6.41 11.51
C VAL A 105 10.56 6.25 10.47
N ILE A 106 10.46 5.20 9.68
CA ILE A 106 11.24 5.00 8.45
C ILE A 106 10.29 4.89 7.27
N TYR A 107 10.81 5.02 6.05
CA TYR A 107 10.04 4.81 4.82
C TYR A 107 10.65 3.66 4.02
N LEU A 108 9.78 2.86 3.36
CA LEU A 108 10.24 1.81 2.46
C LEU A 108 11.02 2.44 1.28
N GLN A 109 12.18 1.85 0.98
CA GLN A 109 13.08 2.33 -0.07
C GLN A 109 12.63 1.83 -1.45
N ALA A 110 11.41 2.21 -1.84
CA ALA A 110 10.77 1.76 -3.09
C ALA A 110 11.21 2.57 -4.33
N GLY A 111 11.99 3.64 -4.14
CA GLY A 111 12.40 4.55 -5.21
C GLY A 111 11.33 5.60 -5.53
N ASP A 112 11.35 6.14 -6.74
CA ASP A 112 10.41 7.19 -7.17
C ASP A 112 8.96 6.67 -7.20
N PRO A 113 8.04 7.29 -6.45
CA PRO A 113 6.63 6.89 -6.42
C PRO A 113 5.80 7.42 -7.59
N THR A 114 6.39 8.16 -8.53
CA THR A 114 5.70 8.72 -9.69
C THR A 114 5.15 7.60 -10.58
N ASP A 115 3.88 7.72 -10.98
CA ASP A 115 3.18 6.79 -11.86
C ASP A 115 3.24 5.32 -11.40
N ARG A 116 3.13 5.13 -10.08
CA ARG A 116 3.09 3.81 -9.43
C ARG A 116 2.00 3.76 -8.36
N TYR A 117 1.51 2.55 -8.14
CA TYR A 117 0.58 2.24 -7.06
C TYR A 117 1.24 1.28 -6.08
N PHE A 118 1.07 1.55 -4.77
CA PHE A 118 1.53 0.71 -3.67
C PHE A 118 0.31 0.10 -2.99
N THR A 119 0.08 -1.18 -3.24
CA THR A 119 -1.18 -1.84 -2.88
C THR A 119 -0.96 -3.02 -1.95
N ASN A 120 -2.01 -3.45 -1.28
CA ASN A 120 -2.09 -4.74 -0.59
C ASN A 120 -0.93 -5.00 0.40
N VAL A 121 -0.63 -4.01 1.25
CA VAL A 121 0.41 -4.09 2.28
C VAL A 121 0.11 -5.26 3.23
N SER A 122 1.10 -6.15 3.39
CA SER A 122 1.02 -7.34 4.22
C SER A 122 2.26 -7.49 5.09
N TRP A 123 2.10 -8.00 6.31
CA TRP A 123 3.19 -8.28 7.22
C TRP A 123 3.54 -9.77 7.22
N SER A 124 4.83 -10.09 7.34
CA SER A 124 5.24 -11.44 7.74
C SER A 124 4.80 -11.74 9.17
N PRO A 125 4.52 -13.01 9.53
CA PRO A 125 4.12 -13.37 10.90
C PRO A 125 5.18 -13.05 11.97
N ASP A 126 6.46 -13.08 11.60
CA ASP A 126 7.60 -12.72 12.46
C ASP A 126 7.81 -11.21 12.62
N GLU A 127 7.09 -10.37 11.83
CA GLU A 127 7.20 -8.91 11.77
C GLU A 127 8.53 -8.38 11.19
N GLN A 128 9.34 -9.26 10.59
CA GLN A 128 10.63 -8.83 10.02
C GLN A 128 10.49 -8.23 8.62
N HIS A 129 9.41 -8.58 7.90
CA HIS A 129 9.22 -8.19 6.51
C HIS A 129 7.85 -7.58 6.25
N ILE A 130 7.83 -6.66 5.28
CA ILE A 130 6.61 -6.09 4.71
C ILE A 130 6.59 -6.46 3.23
N TYR A 131 5.45 -6.93 2.78
CA TYR A 131 5.19 -7.24 1.38
C TYR A 131 4.22 -6.22 0.82
N VAL A 132 4.56 -5.68 -0.35
CA VAL A 132 3.74 -4.69 -1.05
C VAL A 132 3.58 -5.15 -2.49
N ILE A 133 2.38 -5.07 -3.03
CA ILE A 133 2.19 -5.24 -4.47
C ILE A 133 2.32 -3.87 -5.12
N GLU A 134 3.40 -3.71 -5.88
CA GLU A 134 3.69 -2.51 -6.66
C GLU A 134 3.12 -2.68 -8.07
N LEU A 135 2.29 -1.75 -8.49
CA LEU A 135 1.65 -1.77 -9.81
C LEU A 135 2.07 -0.52 -10.59
N ASN A 136 2.37 -0.66 -11.87
CA ASN A 136 2.65 0.47 -12.74
C ASN A 136 1.38 1.25 -13.08
N ARG A 137 1.54 2.49 -13.58
CA ARG A 137 0.43 3.37 -13.95
C ARG A 137 -0.47 2.80 -15.05
N ASP A 138 0.10 2.05 -15.99
CA ASP A 138 -0.64 1.38 -17.07
C ASP A 138 -1.45 0.18 -16.55
N GLN A 139 -1.27 -0.20 -15.29
CA GLN A 139 -1.99 -1.29 -14.62
C GLN A 139 -1.85 -2.64 -15.33
N ASN A 140 -0.71 -2.91 -15.92
CA ASN A 140 -0.45 -4.13 -16.68
C ASN A 140 0.78 -4.90 -16.18
N HIS A 141 1.48 -4.38 -15.16
CA HIS A 141 2.63 -5.01 -14.54
C HIS A 141 2.60 -4.82 -13.02
N ALA A 142 2.36 -5.89 -12.30
CA ALA A 142 2.41 -5.96 -10.83
C ALA A 142 3.63 -6.74 -10.36
N GLN A 143 4.27 -6.24 -9.29
CA GLN A 143 5.40 -6.89 -8.62
C GLN A 143 5.07 -7.06 -7.14
N LEU A 144 5.17 -8.29 -6.64
CA LEU A 144 5.16 -8.57 -5.21
C LEU A 144 6.56 -8.35 -4.67
N VAL A 145 6.74 -7.31 -3.89
CA VAL A 145 8.05 -6.86 -3.38
C VAL A 145 8.14 -7.08 -1.89
N CYS A 146 9.30 -7.58 -1.43
CA CYS A 146 9.65 -7.76 -0.03
C CYS A 146 10.55 -6.61 0.43
N TYR A 147 10.24 -6.07 1.61
CA TYR A 147 11.00 -5.05 2.31
C TYR A 147 11.33 -5.47 3.73
N GLN A 148 12.51 -5.11 4.22
CA GLN A 148 12.85 -5.26 5.62
C GLN A 148 12.11 -4.24 6.48
N ALA A 149 11.39 -4.69 7.49
CA ALA A 149 10.53 -3.81 8.30
C ALA A 149 11.30 -2.76 9.10
N ALA A 150 12.47 -3.13 9.65
CA ALA A 150 13.25 -2.27 10.53
C ALA A 150 14.02 -1.16 9.79
N THR A 151 14.39 -1.38 8.53
CA THR A 151 15.23 -0.45 7.75
C THR A 151 14.51 0.15 6.54
N GLY A 152 13.44 -0.48 6.09
CA GLY A 152 12.76 -0.14 4.84
C GLY A 152 13.51 -0.59 3.59
N GLU A 153 14.61 -1.35 3.73
CA GLU A 153 15.42 -1.81 2.60
C GLU A 153 14.61 -2.76 1.70
N ARG A 154 14.74 -2.56 0.39
CA ARG A 154 14.12 -3.40 -0.63
C ARG A 154 14.94 -4.67 -0.83
N GLU A 155 14.44 -5.81 -0.39
CA GLU A 155 15.14 -7.09 -0.50
C GLU A 155 15.00 -7.76 -1.88
N GLY A 156 13.88 -7.49 -2.55
CA GLY A 156 13.68 -7.98 -3.92
C GLY A 156 12.23 -8.23 -4.28
N VAL A 157 12.06 -8.69 -5.52
CA VAL A 157 10.77 -9.12 -6.08
C VAL A 157 10.63 -10.63 -5.87
N LEU A 158 9.53 -11.04 -5.25
CA LEU A 158 9.19 -12.46 -5.08
C LEU A 158 8.47 -13.00 -6.32
N TYR A 159 7.62 -12.16 -6.90
CA TYR A 159 6.78 -12.56 -8.00
C TYR A 159 6.41 -11.36 -8.87
N GLU A 160 6.33 -11.58 -10.18
CA GLU A 160 5.82 -10.61 -11.15
C GLU A 160 4.61 -11.17 -11.89
N GLU A 161 3.67 -10.28 -12.18
CA GLU A 161 2.52 -10.58 -13.03
C GLU A 161 2.40 -9.52 -14.12
N LYS A 162 2.39 -9.96 -15.37
CA LYS A 162 2.25 -9.10 -16.55
C LYS A 162 1.10 -9.59 -17.41
N ASN A 163 0.28 -8.67 -17.86
CA ASN A 163 -0.81 -8.97 -18.77
C ASN A 163 -0.95 -7.82 -19.77
N PRO A 164 -1.06 -8.09 -21.09
CA PRO A 164 -1.17 -7.03 -22.10
C PRO A 164 -2.45 -6.19 -21.98
N LYS A 165 -3.45 -6.64 -21.21
CA LYS A 165 -4.69 -5.91 -20.96
C LYS A 165 -4.62 -5.18 -19.62
N TYR A 166 -4.60 -5.94 -18.52
CA TYR A 166 -4.53 -5.38 -17.15
C TYR A 166 -4.14 -6.45 -16.13
N VAL A 167 -3.58 -6.02 -15.00
CA VAL A 167 -3.40 -6.78 -13.76
C VAL A 167 -4.06 -6.00 -12.65
N GLU A 168 -4.93 -6.64 -11.89
CA GLU A 168 -5.74 -5.99 -10.87
C GLU A 168 -5.61 -6.72 -9.52
N PRO A 169 -4.57 -6.39 -8.70
CA PRO A 169 -4.42 -6.98 -7.37
C PRO A 169 -5.51 -6.44 -6.43
N GLN A 170 -6.29 -7.33 -5.81
CA GLN A 170 -7.43 -6.95 -4.95
C GLN A 170 -7.24 -7.33 -3.49
N HIS A 171 -6.32 -8.25 -3.19
CA HIS A 171 -6.20 -8.83 -1.85
C HIS A 171 -4.75 -8.88 -1.37
N PRO A 172 -4.50 -8.58 -0.08
CA PRO A 172 -3.20 -8.76 0.54
C PRO A 172 -2.85 -10.26 0.65
N LEU A 173 -1.57 -10.55 0.89
CA LEU A 173 -1.11 -11.91 1.18
C LEU A 173 -1.76 -12.42 2.46
N VAL A 174 -2.11 -13.71 2.47
CA VAL A 174 -2.60 -14.41 3.65
C VAL A 174 -1.58 -15.48 4.03
N PHE A 175 -0.77 -15.23 5.05
CA PHE A 175 0.20 -16.19 5.57
C PHE A 175 -0.49 -17.37 6.24
N LEU A 176 0.10 -18.57 6.11
CA LEU A 176 -0.42 -19.75 6.76
C LEU A 176 -0.07 -19.74 8.26
N PRO A 177 -1.02 -19.95 9.17
CA PRO A 177 -0.74 -19.87 10.61
C PRO A 177 0.19 -20.97 11.14
N TRP A 178 0.40 -22.06 10.37
CA TRP A 178 1.27 -23.19 10.72
C TRP A 178 2.58 -23.24 9.92
N ASP A 179 2.77 -22.36 8.94
CA ASP A 179 3.99 -22.28 8.11
C ASP A 179 4.21 -20.86 7.65
N GLU A 180 5.00 -20.11 8.42
CA GLU A 180 5.30 -18.69 8.19
C GLU A 180 6.09 -18.43 6.89
N SER A 181 6.61 -19.47 6.26
CA SER A 181 7.28 -19.38 4.96
C SER A 181 6.31 -19.42 3.78
N LYS A 182 5.03 -19.73 4.02
CA LYS A 182 4.03 -19.89 2.96
C LYS A 182 2.85 -18.92 3.12
N PHE A 183 2.32 -18.51 1.99
CA PHE A 183 1.17 -17.62 1.92
C PHE A 183 0.26 -17.96 0.75
N ILE A 184 -1.00 -17.58 0.86
CA ILE A 184 -1.96 -17.59 -0.23
C ILE A 184 -1.87 -16.27 -0.97
N TYR A 185 -1.74 -16.34 -2.28
CA TYR A 185 -1.77 -15.24 -3.21
C TYR A 185 -2.92 -15.41 -4.19
N GLN A 186 -3.65 -14.33 -4.47
CA GLN A 186 -4.74 -14.32 -5.43
C GLN A 186 -4.28 -13.70 -6.75
N SER A 187 -4.47 -14.37 -7.87
CA SER A 187 -3.98 -13.94 -9.17
C SER A 187 -4.87 -14.43 -10.31
N GLN A 188 -4.88 -13.68 -11.40
CA GLN A 188 -5.57 -14.02 -12.66
C GLN A 188 -4.62 -14.58 -13.73
N ARG A 189 -3.45 -15.05 -13.35
CA ARG A 189 -2.35 -15.47 -14.25
C ARG A 189 -2.73 -16.54 -15.28
N ASP A 190 -3.73 -17.35 -15.01
CA ASP A 190 -4.23 -18.43 -15.89
C ASP A 190 -5.59 -18.12 -16.52
N GLY A 191 -6.03 -16.86 -16.47
CA GLY A 191 -7.27 -16.36 -17.09
C GLY A 191 -8.45 -16.26 -16.15
N PHE A 192 -8.37 -16.83 -14.94
CA PHE A 192 -9.38 -16.76 -13.88
C PHE A 192 -8.75 -16.36 -12.56
N ASN A 193 -9.54 -15.74 -11.68
CA ASN A 193 -9.07 -15.30 -10.38
C ASN A 193 -9.01 -16.51 -9.41
N HIS A 194 -7.81 -17.08 -9.26
CA HIS A 194 -7.55 -18.26 -8.44
C HIS A 194 -6.66 -17.95 -7.25
N LEU A 195 -6.64 -18.89 -6.29
CA LEU A 195 -5.77 -18.87 -5.13
C LEU A 195 -4.53 -19.75 -5.40
N TYR A 196 -3.37 -19.19 -5.11
CA TYR A 196 -2.08 -19.86 -5.28
C TYR A 196 -1.36 -19.95 -3.95
N LEU A 197 -0.86 -21.14 -3.61
CA LEU A 197 0.05 -21.33 -2.49
C LEU A 197 1.46 -20.98 -2.97
N MET A 198 2.08 -20.02 -2.30
CA MET A 198 3.41 -19.51 -2.63
C MET A 198 4.35 -19.60 -1.42
N ASP A 199 5.66 -19.55 -1.67
CA ASP A 199 6.71 -19.61 -0.66
C ASP A 199 7.53 -18.31 -0.69
N THR A 200 7.86 -17.76 0.48
CA THR A 200 8.67 -16.55 0.64
C THR A 200 10.12 -16.72 0.20
N LYS A 201 10.61 -17.97 0.12
CA LYS A 201 11.97 -18.29 -0.33
C LYS A 201 12.10 -18.46 -1.83
N ALA A 202 10.98 -18.55 -2.55
CA ALA A 202 10.96 -18.66 -4.00
C ALA A 202 11.38 -17.31 -4.61
N LYS A 203 12.68 -17.10 -4.77
CA LYS A 203 13.22 -16.06 -5.64
C LYS A 203 13.22 -16.62 -7.06
N GLY A 204 12.34 -16.12 -7.92
CA GLY A 204 12.34 -16.57 -9.31
C GLY A 204 11.56 -15.61 -10.20
N GLU A 205 12.18 -15.22 -11.29
CA GLU A 205 11.46 -14.85 -12.50
C GLU A 205 10.76 -16.12 -13.01
N GLY A 206 9.67 -16.49 -12.38
CA GLY A 206 8.96 -17.68 -12.76
C GLY A 206 7.76 -17.32 -13.60
N THR A 207 7.83 -17.63 -14.89
CA THR A 207 6.63 -17.80 -15.69
C THR A 207 5.98 -19.12 -15.22
N TRP A 208 4.90 -19.03 -14.47
CA TRP A 208 4.15 -20.23 -14.09
C TRP A 208 3.53 -20.85 -15.34
N LYS A 209 4.00 -22.02 -15.72
CA LYS A 209 3.35 -22.87 -16.71
C LYS A 209 2.74 -24.08 -16.00
N ASN A 210 1.45 -24.30 -16.20
CA ASN A 210 0.73 -25.48 -15.69
C ASN A 210 0.80 -25.69 -14.17
N GLY A 211 0.78 -24.60 -13.39
CA GLY A 211 0.76 -24.68 -11.93
C GLY A 211 2.12 -25.02 -11.28
N LYS A 212 3.22 -24.93 -12.03
CA LYS A 212 4.59 -25.08 -11.53
C LYS A 212 5.41 -23.84 -11.87
N LEU A 213 6.27 -23.44 -10.94
CA LEU A 213 7.28 -22.41 -11.16
C LEU A 213 8.37 -23.01 -12.06
N GLU A 214 8.59 -22.50 -13.26
CA GLU A 214 9.71 -22.82 -14.13
C GLU A 214 10.73 -21.68 -14.15
#